data_17f9b0e64f92f97fcdcebb16664aaa1d
#
_entry.id   17f9b0e64f92f97fcdcebb16664aaa1d
#
_cell.length_a   1.000
_cell.length_b   1.000
_cell.length_c   1.000
_cell.angle_alpha   90.00
_cell.angle_beta   90.00
_cell.angle_gamma   90.00
#
_symmetry.space_group_name_H-M   'P 1'
#
loop_
_entity.id
_entity.type
_entity.pdbx_description
1 polymer ?
#
loop_
_entity_poly.entity_id
_entity_poly.type
_entity_poly.pdbx_seq_one_letter_code
_entity_poly.pdbx_strand_id
1 'polypeptide(L)'
;FFSMDDITEDVIPVNITDELKSSYMDYAMSVIVGRALPDARDGLKPVHRRTLYAMFRLNNEWNRPHLKSARIVGEVMGKYHPHGDSAIYQTVVRMAQEFSLRYPLVDGQGNFGSMDGDGAAAMRYTEARMAKISNALLNDINKETVDYVENYDGTELIPEVLPASYPNLLVNGSSGIAVGLATNILPHNLSETIDGALAILKNPEISIDELVTIIPGPDFPTGGIINGKAGAIE
;
A
#
# COMPACT_ATOMS: atom_id res chain seq x y z
N PHE A 1 28.95 -38.56 -39.51
CA PHE A 1 27.51 -38.84 -39.58
C PHE A 1 26.97 -38.92 -38.17
N PHE A 2 26.42 -37.83 -37.66
CA PHE A 2 25.62 -37.85 -36.44
C PHE A 2 24.20 -38.17 -36.88
N SER A 3 23.65 -39.25 -36.34
CA SER A 3 22.27 -39.66 -36.51
C SER A 3 21.37 -38.65 -35.81
N MET A 4 20.37 -38.17 -36.54
CA MET A 4 19.38 -37.17 -36.09
C MET A 4 18.18 -37.80 -35.35
N ASP A 5 18.38 -38.95 -34.71
CA ASP A 5 17.27 -39.79 -34.21
C ASP A 5 17.28 -40.00 -32.69
N ASP A 6 17.57 -38.96 -31.89
CA ASP A 6 17.35 -39.06 -30.42
C ASP A 6 17.01 -37.72 -29.75
N ILE A 7 16.10 -36.98 -30.36
CA ILE A 7 15.32 -35.96 -29.61
C ILE A 7 13.89 -36.49 -29.52
N THR A 8 13.68 -37.44 -28.63
CA THR A 8 12.33 -37.69 -28.12
C THR A 8 11.97 -36.51 -27.22
N GLU A 9 11.43 -35.44 -27.81
CA GLU A 9 10.70 -34.44 -27.04
C GLU A 9 9.58 -35.20 -26.34
N ASP A 10 9.64 -35.24 -24.99
CA ASP A 10 8.52 -35.68 -24.15
C ASP A 10 7.37 -34.68 -24.32
N VAL A 11 6.56 -34.88 -25.34
CA VAL A 11 5.37 -34.08 -25.60
C VAL A 11 4.32 -34.51 -24.62
N ILE A 12 4.15 -33.72 -23.57
CA ILE A 12 3.08 -33.89 -22.59
C ILE A 12 1.83 -33.22 -23.14
N PRO A 13 0.74 -33.95 -23.44
CA PRO A 13 -0.49 -33.35 -23.88
C PRO A 13 -1.15 -32.57 -22.75
N VAL A 14 -1.31 -31.26 -22.94
CA VAL A 14 -1.97 -30.36 -21.98
C VAL A 14 -3.31 -29.92 -22.53
N ASN A 15 -4.38 -30.06 -21.75
CA ASN A 15 -5.68 -29.54 -22.10
C ASN A 15 -5.67 -28.03 -21.95
N ILE A 16 -5.88 -27.28 -23.04
CA ILE A 16 -5.86 -25.83 -23.06
C ILE A 16 -6.87 -25.22 -22.09
N THR A 17 -8.02 -25.85 -21.86
CA THR A 17 -9.05 -25.36 -20.94
C THR A 17 -8.56 -25.44 -19.48
N ASP A 18 -7.88 -26.51 -19.11
CA ASP A 18 -7.38 -26.71 -17.75
C ASP A 18 -6.18 -25.80 -17.49
N GLU A 19 -5.30 -25.65 -18.47
CA GLU A 19 -4.17 -24.72 -18.41
C GLU A 19 -4.63 -23.27 -18.28
N LEU A 20 -5.62 -22.84 -19.08
CA LEU A 20 -6.20 -21.50 -18.99
C LEU A 20 -6.86 -21.24 -17.63
N LYS A 21 -7.59 -22.22 -17.08
CA LYS A 21 -8.21 -22.09 -15.75
C LYS A 21 -7.18 -21.94 -14.67
N SER A 22 -6.13 -22.77 -14.67
CA SER A 22 -5.05 -22.73 -13.68
C SER A 22 -4.29 -21.41 -13.77
N SER A 23 -3.81 -21.05 -14.95
CA SER A 23 -3.06 -19.81 -15.17
C SER A 23 -3.88 -18.55 -14.86
N TYR A 24 -5.18 -18.55 -15.19
CA TYR A 24 -6.06 -17.43 -14.84
C TYR A 24 -6.30 -17.34 -13.33
N MET A 25 -6.47 -18.48 -12.66
CA MET A 25 -6.62 -18.51 -11.20
C MET A 25 -5.38 -17.99 -10.50
N ASP A 26 -4.19 -18.43 -10.91
CA ASP A 26 -2.91 -17.98 -10.35
C ASP A 26 -2.70 -16.48 -10.56
N TYR A 27 -3.02 -15.98 -11.77
CA TYR A 27 -3.00 -14.54 -12.03
C TYR A 27 -4.01 -13.77 -11.17
N ALA A 28 -5.25 -14.25 -11.08
CA ALA A 28 -6.29 -13.61 -10.27
C ALA A 28 -5.89 -13.53 -8.79
N MET A 29 -5.40 -14.63 -8.22
CA MET A 29 -4.92 -14.68 -6.84
C MET A 29 -3.74 -13.74 -6.61
N SER A 30 -2.77 -13.71 -7.53
CA SER A 30 -1.65 -12.77 -7.47
C SER A 30 -2.09 -11.31 -7.46
N VAL A 31 -3.08 -10.95 -8.29
CA VAL A 31 -3.63 -9.58 -8.34
C VAL A 31 -4.45 -9.25 -7.09
N ILE A 32 -5.26 -10.18 -6.59
CA ILE A 32 -6.11 -9.97 -5.42
C ILE A 32 -5.24 -9.78 -4.17
N VAL A 33 -4.43 -10.77 -3.82
CA VAL A 33 -3.65 -10.78 -2.58
C VAL A 33 -2.38 -9.95 -2.69
N GLY A 34 -1.68 -10.03 -3.81
CA GLY A 34 -0.34 -9.46 -4.00
C GLY A 34 -0.30 -8.01 -4.50
N ARG A 35 -1.42 -7.41 -4.90
CA ARG A 35 -1.40 -6.09 -5.55
C ARG A 35 -2.52 -5.15 -5.15
N ALA A 36 -3.79 -5.58 -5.27
CA ALA A 36 -4.91 -4.65 -5.30
C ALA A 36 -5.52 -4.35 -3.93
N LEU A 37 -5.51 -5.33 -3.03
CA LEU A 37 -6.13 -5.19 -1.72
C LEU A 37 -5.13 -4.73 -0.66
N PRO A 38 -5.55 -3.81 0.25
CA PRO A 38 -4.77 -3.48 1.44
C PRO A 38 -4.91 -4.58 2.49
N ASP A 39 -3.89 -4.73 3.34
CA ASP A 39 -4.02 -5.49 4.58
C ASP A 39 -4.81 -4.68 5.61
N ALA A 40 -5.75 -5.30 6.30
CA ALA A 40 -6.58 -4.61 7.28
C ALA A 40 -5.78 -4.10 8.50
N ARG A 41 -4.66 -4.76 8.83
CA ARG A 41 -3.82 -4.47 9.99
C ARG A 41 -3.04 -3.16 9.84
N ASP A 42 -2.49 -2.88 8.67
CA ASP A 42 -1.69 -1.67 8.41
C ASP A 42 -2.26 -0.73 7.33
N GLY A 43 -3.34 -1.15 6.64
CA GLY A 43 -4.00 -0.37 5.62
C GLY A 43 -3.20 -0.17 4.33
N LEU A 44 -2.16 -0.97 4.11
CA LEU A 44 -1.23 -0.80 3.02
C LEU A 44 -1.34 -1.92 1.99
N LYS A 45 -1.20 -1.56 0.73
CA LYS A 45 -0.92 -2.53 -0.34
C LYS A 45 0.55 -2.94 -0.28
N PRO A 46 0.93 -4.11 -0.82
CA PRO A 46 2.31 -4.58 -0.77
C PRO A 46 3.35 -3.57 -1.27
N VAL A 47 3.07 -2.84 -2.34
CA VAL A 47 3.99 -1.82 -2.88
C VAL A 47 4.20 -0.64 -1.92
N HIS A 48 3.15 -0.18 -1.23
CA HIS A 48 3.25 0.90 -0.23
C HIS A 48 4.10 0.45 0.97
N ARG A 49 3.80 -0.74 1.49
CA ARG A 49 4.53 -1.34 2.63
C ARG A 49 6.00 -1.51 2.33
N ARG A 50 6.33 -2.09 1.18
CA ARG A 50 7.72 -2.29 0.73
C ARG A 50 8.45 -0.98 0.50
N THR A 51 7.76 0.05 0.01
CA THR A 51 8.35 1.39 -0.18
C THR A 51 8.68 2.04 1.16
N LEU A 52 7.76 2.05 2.13
CA LEU A 52 8.02 2.60 3.45
C LEU A 52 9.10 1.82 4.20
N TYR A 53 9.10 0.48 4.08
CA TYR A 53 10.15 -0.35 4.65
C TYR A 53 11.53 -0.06 4.03
N ALA A 54 11.62 0.08 2.70
CA ALA A 54 12.85 0.48 2.03
C ALA A 54 13.37 1.84 2.51
N MET A 55 12.47 2.83 2.64
CA MET A 55 12.83 4.15 3.18
C MET A 55 13.34 4.06 4.61
N PHE A 56 12.74 3.22 5.46
CA PHE A 56 13.20 2.95 6.80
C PHE A 56 14.60 2.32 6.80
N ARG A 57 14.85 1.31 5.96
CA ARG A 57 16.17 0.65 5.83
C ARG A 57 17.25 1.59 5.27
N LEU A 58 16.88 2.58 4.47
CA LEU A 58 17.76 3.66 4.01
C LEU A 58 17.99 4.75 5.08
N ASN A 59 17.42 4.62 6.29
CA ASN A 59 17.43 5.64 7.34
C ASN A 59 16.90 7.00 6.83
N ASN A 60 15.90 6.95 5.94
CA ASN A 60 15.27 8.10 5.29
C ASN A 60 14.04 8.57 6.05
N GLU A 61 14.23 8.87 7.34
CA GLU A 61 13.19 9.27 8.27
C GLU A 61 12.84 10.76 8.12
N TRP A 62 11.71 11.16 8.71
CA TRP A 62 11.15 12.50 8.65
C TRP A 62 12.12 13.61 9.13
N ASN A 63 13.03 13.29 10.04
CA ASN A 63 14.04 14.21 10.61
C ASN A 63 15.40 14.13 9.90
N ARG A 64 15.47 13.43 8.78
CA ARG A 64 16.68 13.29 7.96
C ARG A 64 16.54 14.09 6.66
N PRO A 65 17.65 14.40 5.98
CA PRO A 65 17.60 15.01 4.66
C PRO A 65 16.81 14.16 3.67
N HIS A 66 16.14 14.83 2.73
CA HIS A 66 15.48 14.15 1.61
C HIS A 66 16.52 13.39 0.77
N LEU A 67 16.11 12.24 0.24
CA LEU A 67 16.88 11.47 -0.74
C LEU A 67 16.27 11.63 -2.13
N LYS A 68 17.08 11.52 -3.17
CA LYS A 68 16.57 11.46 -4.54
C LYS A 68 15.55 10.33 -4.69
N SER A 69 14.38 10.63 -5.27
CA SER A 69 13.33 9.63 -5.47
C SER A 69 13.84 8.43 -6.27
N ALA A 70 14.74 8.65 -7.24
CA ALA A 70 15.38 7.57 -7.99
C ALA A 70 16.16 6.59 -7.11
N ARG A 71 16.78 7.04 -6.00
CA ARG A 71 17.47 6.17 -5.04
C ARG A 71 16.50 5.28 -4.29
N ILE A 72 15.37 5.87 -3.84
CA ILE A 72 14.31 5.13 -3.14
C ILE A 72 13.71 4.07 -4.08
N VAL A 73 13.36 4.46 -5.30
CA VAL A 73 12.80 3.56 -6.32
C VAL A 73 13.77 2.41 -6.65
N GLY A 74 15.06 2.71 -6.81
CA GLY A 74 16.09 1.71 -7.06
C GLY A 74 16.23 0.70 -5.93
N GLU A 75 16.20 1.14 -4.67
CA GLU A 75 16.25 0.25 -3.49
C GLU A 75 15.02 -0.66 -3.43
N VAL A 76 13.82 -0.09 -3.63
CA VAL A 76 12.56 -0.85 -3.64
C VAL A 76 12.57 -1.90 -4.75
N MET A 77 12.93 -1.51 -5.97
CA MET A 77 12.92 -2.39 -7.13
C MET A 77 13.96 -3.51 -6.99
N GLY A 78 15.15 -3.16 -6.52
CA GLY A 78 16.26 -4.10 -6.44
C GLY A 78 16.12 -5.15 -5.34
N LYS A 79 15.48 -4.82 -4.22
CA LYS A 79 15.46 -5.70 -3.05
C LYS A 79 14.08 -6.21 -2.65
N TYR A 80 13.01 -5.43 -2.89
CA TYR A 80 11.73 -5.71 -2.23
C TYR A 80 10.57 -5.91 -3.21
N HIS A 81 10.61 -5.29 -4.38
CA HIS A 81 9.45 -5.28 -5.29
C HIS A 81 9.90 -5.34 -6.76
N PRO A 82 10.01 -6.54 -7.37
CA PRO A 82 10.56 -6.74 -8.71
C PRO A 82 9.56 -6.37 -9.81
N HIS A 83 9.16 -5.11 -9.84
CA HIS A 83 8.23 -4.54 -10.82
C HIS A 83 8.81 -3.25 -11.43
N GLY A 84 8.15 -2.71 -12.44
CA GLY A 84 8.62 -1.52 -13.15
C GLY A 84 8.83 -0.30 -12.24
N ASP A 85 9.92 0.41 -12.46
CA ASP A 85 10.32 1.62 -11.73
C ASP A 85 9.23 2.71 -11.74
N SER A 86 8.54 2.85 -12.87
CA SER A 86 7.45 3.82 -13.02
C SER A 86 6.30 3.56 -12.05
N ALA A 87 5.91 2.30 -11.84
CA ALA A 87 4.84 1.94 -10.90
C ALA A 87 5.25 2.24 -9.45
N ILE A 88 6.49 1.93 -9.08
CA ILE A 88 7.06 2.24 -7.77
C ILE A 88 7.13 3.75 -7.56
N TYR A 89 7.63 4.49 -8.56
CA TYR A 89 7.70 5.95 -8.47
C TYR A 89 6.32 6.58 -8.32
N GLN A 90 5.32 6.14 -9.10
CA GLN A 90 3.94 6.63 -8.94
C GLN A 90 3.36 6.35 -7.55
N THR A 91 3.77 5.26 -6.92
CA THR A 91 3.41 4.97 -5.53
C THR A 91 4.01 6.00 -4.57
N VAL A 92 5.31 6.31 -4.71
CA VAL A 92 5.96 7.37 -3.91
C VAL A 92 5.26 8.72 -4.13
N VAL A 93 4.97 9.05 -5.39
CA VAL A 93 4.27 10.29 -5.76
C VAL A 93 2.91 10.37 -5.07
N ARG A 94 2.08 9.33 -5.15
CA ARG A 94 0.76 9.33 -4.51
C ARG A 94 0.83 9.45 -2.99
N MET A 95 1.81 8.81 -2.36
CA MET A 95 2.01 8.91 -0.91
C MET A 95 2.47 10.30 -0.46
N ALA A 96 3.00 11.13 -1.37
CA ALA A 96 3.44 12.49 -1.10
C ALA A 96 2.38 13.57 -1.46
N GLN A 97 1.34 13.20 -2.19
CA GLN A 97 0.32 14.16 -2.66
C GLN A 97 -0.74 14.41 -1.59
N GLU A 98 -0.86 15.65 -1.12
CA GLU A 98 -1.86 16.07 -0.13
C GLU A 98 -3.30 15.97 -0.65
N PHE A 99 -3.49 15.97 -1.96
CA PHE A 99 -4.80 15.78 -2.59
C PHE A 99 -5.15 14.31 -2.88
N SER A 100 -4.18 13.39 -2.73
CA SER A 100 -4.38 11.94 -2.93
C SER A 100 -4.57 11.18 -1.62
N LEU A 101 -3.85 11.55 -0.57
CA LEU A 101 -3.95 10.96 0.76
C LEU A 101 -4.38 12.01 1.78
N ARG A 102 -5.31 11.63 2.66
CA ARG A 102 -5.75 12.53 3.75
C ARG A 102 -4.60 12.85 4.71
N TYR A 103 -3.74 11.88 4.98
CA TYR A 103 -2.51 12.02 5.74
C TYR A 103 -1.35 11.45 4.93
N PRO A 104 -0.61 12.28 4.19
CA PRO A 104 0.51 11.83 3.39
C PRO A 104 1.54 11.04 4.19
N LEU A 105 2.01 9.93 3.62
CA LEU A 105 2.99 9.05 4.24
C LEU A 105 4.43 9.38 3.82
N VAL A 106 4.59 10.18 2.77
CA VAL A 106 5.87 10.64 2.24
C VAL A 106 5.87 12.16 2.24
N ASP A 107 6.98 12.74 2.65
CA ASP A 107 7.27 14.17 2.54
C ASP A 107 8.13 14.38 1.30
N GLY A 108 7.54 15.01 0.28
CA GLY A 108 8.15 15.24 -1.01
C GLY A 108 8.74 16.63 -1.16
N GLN A 109 9.88 16.73 -1.83
CA GLN A 109 10.49 18.00 -2.22
C GLN A 109 10.66 18.07 -3.74
N GLY A 110 10.08 19.09 -4.34
CA GLY A 110 10.02 19.28 -5.78
C GLY A 110 8.60 19.21 -6.33
N ASN A 111 8.45 18.95 -7.61
CA ASN A 111 7.15 18.85 -8.26
C ASN A 111 6.61 17.41 -8.20
N PHE A 112 5.62 17.17 -7.36
CA PHE A 112 4.88 15.92 -7.23
C PHE A 112 3.50 15.95 -7.90
N GLY A 113 3.28 16.89 -8.81
CA GLY A 113 2.02 17.06 -9.53
C GLY A 113 1.05 18.01 -8.83
N SER A 114 -0.10 18.23 -9.45
CA SER A 114 -1.16 19.10 -8.93
C SER A 114 -2.54 18.49 -9.16
N MET A 115 -3.56 19.04 -8.48
CA MET A 115 -4.96 18.69 -8.72
C MET A 115 -5.44 19.05 -10.12
N ASP A 116 -4.80 20.03 -10.76
CA ASP A 116 -5.15 20.50 -12.12
C ASP A 116 -4.69 19.54 -13.22
N GLY A 117 -4.13 18.38 -12.83
CA GLY A 117 -3.73 17.34 -13.78
C GLY A 117 -2.26 17.36 -14.19
N ASP A 118 -1.45 18.24 -13.62
CA ASP A 118 -0.01 18.19 -13.86
C ASP A 118 0.60 16.93 -13.27
N GLY A 119 1.41 16.25 -14.06
CA GLY A 119 2.16 15.08 -13.63
C GLY A 119 3.35 15.46 -12.74
N ALA A 120 3.81 14.51 -11.93
CA ALA A 120 5.06 14.68 -11.18
C ALA A 120 6.26 14.78 -12.13
N ALA A 121 7.27 15.56 -11.74
CA ALA A 121 8.55 15.58 -12.41
C ALA A 121 9.23 14.21 -12.36
N ALA A 122 10.16 13.94 -13.27
CA ALA A 122 10.88 12.67 -13.28
C ALA A 122 11.64 12.43 -11.95
N MET A 123 11.74 11.16 -11.53
CA MET A 123 12.31 10.76 -10.24
C MET A 123 13.76 11.21 -9.99
N ARG A 124 14.49 11.59 -11.06
CA ARG A 124 15.84 12.15 -10.94
C ARG A 124 15.85 13.60 -10.42
N TYR A 125 14.71 14.31 -10.52
CA TYR A 125 14.59 15.70 -10.08
C TYR A 125 13.96 15.84 -8.69
N THR A 126 13.04 14.95 -8.35
CA THR A 126 12.33 14.97 -7.07
C THR A 126 13.12 14.31 -5.96
N GLU A 127 12.84 14.72 -4.73
CA GLU A 127 13.42 14.16 -3.52
C GLU A 127 12.31 13.81 -2.54
N ALA A 128 12.53 12.81 -1.70
CA ALA A 128 11.52 12.35 -0.75
C ALA A 128 12.15 11.83 0.54
N ARG A 129 11.37 11.86 1.61
CA ARG A 129 11.63 11.20 2.88
C ARG A 129 10.32 10.74 3.49
N MET A 130 10.35 9.90 4.52
CA MET A 130 9.13 9.54 5.23
C MET A 130 8.51 10.78 5.88
N ALA A 131 7.18 10.88 5.85
CA ALA A 131 6.46 11.85 6.65
C ALA A 131 6.48 11.43 8.14
N LYS A 132 6.29 12.38 9.07
CA LYS A 132 6.35 12.11 10.50
C LYS A 132 5.36 11.04 10.95
N ILE A 133 4.15 11.02 10.36
CA ILE A 133 3.12 10.04 10.69
C ILE A 133 3.50 8.61 10.31
N SER A 134 4.35 8.42 9.29
CA SER A 134 4.81 7.10 8.87
C SER A 134 5.64 6.38 9.91
N ASN A 135 6.28 7.11 10.83
CA ASN A 135 6.99 6.50 11.95
C ASN A 135 6.03 5.70 12.86
N ALA A 136 4.78 6.15 12.99
CA ALA A 136 3.79 5.43 13.78
C ALA A 136 3.36 4.10 13.13
N LEU A 137 3.55 3.93 11.82
CA LEU A 137 3.36 2.64 11.14
C LEU A 137 4.53 1.68 11.38
N LEU A 138 5.73 2.21 11.63
CA LEU A 138 6.97 1.45 11.74
C LEU A 138 7.47 1.33 13.20
N ASN A 139 6.77 1.93 14.16
CA ASN A 139 7.12 1.84 15.57
C ASN A 139 7.25 0.38 16.00
N ASP A 140 8.33 0.11 16.73
CA ASP A 140 8.60 -1.21 17.30
C ASP A 140 8.83 -2.34 16.28
N ILE A 141 9.04 -2.02 15.00
CA ILE A 141 9.30 -3.02 13.94
C ILE A 141 10.53 -3.90 14.25
N ASN A 142 11.49 -3.39 15.01
CA ASN A 142 12.71 -4.11 15.43
C ASN A 142 12.50 -4.93 16.73
N LYS A 143 11.26 -5.02 17.25
CA LYS A 143 10.95 -5.69 18.53
C LYS A 143 10.15 -6.99 18.34
N GLU A 144 10.29 -7.64 17.19
CA GLU A 144 9.58 -8.91 16.89
C GLU A 144 8.04 -8.78 16.99
N THR A 145 7.51 -7.61 16.59
CA THR A 145 6.09 -7.29 16.66
C THR A 145 5.30 -7.82 15.46
N VAL A 146 5.99 -8.17 14.39
CA VAL A 146 5.40 -8.66 13.12
C VAL A 146 6.27 -9.77 12.54
N ASP A 147 5.63 -10.63 11.75
CA ASP A 147 6.32 -11.70 11.03
C ASP A 147 7.07 -11.15 9.81
N TYR A 148 8.13 -11.85 9.44
CA TYR A 148 8.96 -11.54 8.29
C TYR A 148 8.93 -12.72 7.32
N VAL A 149 8.90 -12.40 6.04
CA VAL A 149 8.96 -13.36 4.93
C VAL A 149 10.13 -13.03 4.01
N GLU A 150 10.62 -14.04 3.31
CA GLU A 150 11.64 -13.83 2.29
C GLU A 150 11.12 -12.96 1.15
N ASN A 151 12.01 -12.14 0.58
CA ASN A 151 11.71 -11.40 -0.63
C ASN A 151 11.69 -12.36 -1.84
N TYR A 152 11.52 -11.82 -3.06
CA TYR A 152 11.37 -12.59 -4.29
C TYR A 152 12.56 -13.49 -4.66
N ASP A 153 13.76 -13.22 -4.16
CA ASP A 153 14.99 -13.98 -4.45
C ASP A 153 15.63 -14.64 -3.20
N GLY A 154 14.96 -14.53 -2.04
CA GLY A 154 15.41 -15.13 -0.78
C GLY A 154 16.61 -14.43 -0.13
N THR A 155 17.01 -13.25 -0.63
CA THR A 155 18.22 -12.55 -0.12
C THR A 155 17.93 -11.59 1.02
N GLU A 156 16.70 -11.13 1.15
CA GLU A 156 16.27 -10.16 2.18
C GLU A 156 14.98 -10.63 2.86
N LEU A 157 14.84 -10.25 4.11
CA LEU A 157 13.59 -10.43 4.86
C LEU A 157 12.77 -9.13 4.83
N ILE A 158 11.50 -9.25 4.52
CA ILE A 158 10.54 -8.15 4.49
C ILE A 158 9.40 -8.40 5.49
N PRO A 159 8.90 -7.37 6.18
CA PRO A 159 7.76 -7.54 7.08
C PRO A 159 6.51 -7.89 6.27
N GLU A 160 5.78 -8.89 6.73
CA GLU A 160 4.49 -9.26 6.14
C GLU A 160 3.49 -8.11 6.27
N VAL A 161 3.53 -7.42 7.40
CA VAL A 161 2.70 -6.26 7.75
C VAL A 161 3.51 -5.28 8.59
N LEU A 162 3.19 -3.99 8.59
CA LEU A 162 3.80 -3.04 9.51
C LEU A 162 3.08 -3.06 10.87
N PRO A 163 3.78 -2.74 11.99
CA PRO A 163 3.20 -2.76 13.34
C PRO A 163 1.99 -1.83 13.53
N ALA A 164 1.94 -0.72 12.80
CA ALA A 164 0.84 0.22 12.69
C ALA A 164 0.19 0.63 14.02
N SER A 165 0.69 1.69 14.65
CA SER A 165 0.16 2.20 15.92
C SER A 165 -1.17 2.97 15.79
N TYR A 166 -1.71 3.11 14.59
CA TYR A 166 -3.01 3.73 14.32
C TYR A 166 -3.71 3.02 13.16
N PRO A 167 -5.03 3.05 13.07
CA PRO A 167 -5.81 2.34 12.05
C PRO A 167 -5.73 3.02 10.67
N ASN A 168 -4.60 2.90 10.00
CA ASN A 168 -4.30 3.57 8.73
C ASN A 168 -5.29 3.22 7.62
N LEU A 169 -5.87 2.00 7.62
CA LEU A 169 -6.89 1.62 6.65
C LEU A 169 -8.08 2.58 6.63
N LEU A 170 -8.56 2.98 7.80
CA LEU A 170 -9.67 3.95 7.93
C LEU A 170 -9.20 5.37 7.73
N VAL A 171 -8.02 5.73 8.23
CA VAL A 171 -7.49 7.09 8.20
C VAL A 171 -7.21 7.56 6.78
N ASN A 172 -6.52 6.75 5.98
CA ASN A 172 -6.20 7.07 4.57
C ASN A 172 -7.14 6.42 3.55
N GLY A 173 -7.94 5.44 3.99
CA GLY A 173 -8.74 4.66 3.07
C GLY A 173 -7.92 3.81 2.12
N SER A 174 -8.58 3.15 1.20
CA SER A 174 -7.94 2.43 0.10
C SER A 174 -8.93 2.20 -1.03
N SER A 175 -8.50 2.35 -2.26
CA SER A 175 -9.26 1.93 -3.43
C SER A 175 -8.43 1.03 -4.32
N GLY A 176 -9.05 0.03 -4.93
CA GLY A 176 -8.34 -0.88 -5.81
C GLY A 176 -9.30 -1.77 -6.59
N ILE A 177 -8.86 -2.15 -7.79
CA ILE A 177 -9.59 -3.05 -8.68
C ILE A 177 -8.74 -4.29 -8.84
N ALA A 178 -9.30 -5.43 -8.45
CA ALA A 178 -8.70 -6.75 -8.64
C ALA A 178 -9.49 -7.54 -9.69
N VAL A 179 -9.18 -8.81 -9.84
CA VAL A 179 -9.94 -9.70 -10.72
C VAL A 179 -11.18 -10.18 -9.98
N GLY A 180 -12.36 -9.80 -10.46
CA GLY A 180 -13.65 -10.17 -9.85
C GLY A 180 -14.01 -9.46 -8.55
N LEU A 181 -13.12 -8.64 -7.99
CA LEU A 181 -13.29 -7.90 -6.74
C LEU A 181 -12.83 -6.45 -6.90
N ALA A 182 -13.45 -5.55 -6.15
CA ALA A 182 -12.99 -4.18 -6.00
C ALA A 182 -13.09 -3.78 -4.52
N THR A 183 -12.21 -2.89 -4.08
CA THR A 183 -12.27 -2.26 -2.76
C THR A 183 -12.34 -0.76 -2.90
N ASN A 184 -13.14 -0.12 -2.06
CA ASN A 184 -13.21 1.33 -1.96
C ASN A 184 -13.56 1.72 -0.53
N ILE A 185 -12.53 2.03 0.25
CA ILE A 185 -12.64 2.47 1.64
C ILE A 185 -12.29 3.95 1.67
N LEU A 186 -13.22 4.75 2.16
CA LEU A 186 -13.07 6.21 2.24
C LEU A 186 -12.12 6.60 3.38
N PRO A 187 -11.39 7.71 3.26
CA PRO A 187 -10.55 8.22 4.35
C PRO A 187 -11.39 8.87 5.45
N HIS A 188 -10.86 8.87 6.68
CA HIS A 188 -11.52 9.42 7.87
C HIS A 188 -10.58 10.30 8.69
N ASN A 189 -11.14 11.12 9.56
CA ASN A 189 -10.36 11.93 10.47
C ASN A 189 -9.61 11.07 11.48
N LEU A 190 -8.32 11.38 11.69
CA LEU A 190 -7.43 10.61 12.57
C LEU A 190 -7.92 10.59 14.02
N SER A 191 -8.32 11.75 14.56
CA SER A 191 -8.78 11.85 15.95
C SER A 191 -10.06 11.07 16.16
N GLU A 192 -11.06 11.25 15.28
CA GLU A 192 -12.32 10.51 15.32
C GLU A 192 -12.11 9.00 15.22
N THR A 193 -11.21 8.57 14.33
CA THR A 193 -10.90 7.14 14.16
C THR A 193 -10.23 6.55 15.40
N ILE A 194 -9.32 7.29 16.04
CA ILE A 194 -8.70 6.88 17.30
C ILE A 194 -9.72 6.83 18.42
N ASP A 195 -10.60 7.84 18.52
CA ASP A 195 -11.66 7.87 19.54
C ASP A 195 -12.64 6.69 19.37
N GLY A 196 -12.97 6.34 18.11
CA GLY A 196 -13.74 5.13 17.81
C GLY A 196 -13.04 3.84 18.24
N ALA A 197 -11.75 3.72 17.96
CA ALA A 197 -10.95 2.58 18.40
C ALA A 197 -10.89 2.47 19.93
N LEU A 198 -10.72 3.59 20.64
CA LEU A 198 -10.75 3.63 22.10
C LEU A 198 -12.13 3.29 22.67
N ALA A 199 -13.21 3.67 21.99
CA ALA A 199 -14.57 3.32 22.38
C ALA A 199 -14.80 1.80 22.29
N ILE A 200 -14.35 1.17 21.19
CA ILE A 200 -14.41 -0.30 21.02
C ILE A 200 -13.59 -1.02 22.11
N LEU A 201 -12.39 -0.54 22.42
CA LEU A 201 -11.56 -1.13 23.48
C LEU A 201 -12.22 -1.06 24.87
N LYS A 202 -12.98 0.01 25.13
CA LYS A 202 -13.73 0.17 26.40
C LYS A 202 -15.01 -0.65 26.43
N ASN A 203 -15.67 -0.78 25.30
CA ASN A 203 -16.91 -1.52 25.13
C ASN A 203 -16.89 -2.30 23.80
N PRO A 204 -16.42 -3.57 23.80
CA PRO A 204 -16.37 -4.39 22.58
C PRO A 204 -17.74 -4.63 21.91
N GLU A 205 -18.85 -4.47 22.67
CA GLU A 205 -20.21 -4.65 22.18
C GLU A 205 -20.85 -3.32 21.72
N ILE A 206 -20.05 -2.25 21.52
CA ILE A 206 -20.54 -0.96 21.03
C ILE A 206 -21.24 -1.14 19.68
N SER A 207 -22.40 -0.54 19.53
CA SER A 207 -23.17 -0.62 18.29
C SER A 207 -22.60 0.27 17.17
N ILE A 208 -22.94 -0.05 15.92
CA ILE A 208 -22.56 0.77 14.76
C ILE A 208 -23.15 2.17 14.89
N ASP A 209 -24.40 2.30 15.36
CA ASP A 209 -25.07 3.60 15.56
C ASP A 209 -24.31 4.49 16.55
N GLU A 210 -23.78 3.91 17.62
CA GLU A 210 -22.94 4.62 18.59
C GLU A 210 -21.60 5.01 17.97
N LEU A 211 -20.96 4.13 17.17
CA LEU A 211 -19.71 4.44 16.46
C LEU A 211 -19.89 5.56 15.43
N VAL A 212 -21.01 5.63 14.73
CA VAL A 212 -21.32 6.71 13.77
C VAL A 212 -21.48 8.06 14.49
N THR A 213 -21.75 8.09 15.79
CA THR A 213 -21.74 9.35 16.54
C THR A 213 -20.31 9.86 16.79
N ILE A 214 -19.33 8.96 16.85
CA ILE A 214 -17.91 9.27 17.07
C ILE A 214 -17.21 9.52 15.73
N ILE A 215 -17.49 8.71 14.72
CA ILE A 215 -16.95 8.82 13.35
C ILE A 215 -18.12 9.16 12.42
N PRO A 216 -18.52 10.44 12.31
CA PRO A 216 -19.77 10.83 11.67
C PRO A 216 -19.75 10.73 10.15
N GLY A 217 -18.61 10.47 9.53
CA GLY A 217 -18.48 10.32 8.09
C GLY A 217 -17.04 10.43 7.58
N PRO A 218 -16.85 10.31 6.27
CA PRO A 218 -15.53 10.40 5.65
C PRO A 218 -14.96 11.82 5.75
N ASP A 219 -13.62 11.89 5.76
CA ASP A 219 -12.84 13.14 5.77
C ASP A 219 -11.89 13.13 4.56
N PHE A 220 -12.30 13.79 3.48
CA PHE A 220 -11.57 13.78 2.22
C PHE A 220 -10.38 14.76 2.23
N PRO A 221 -9.26 14.42 1.55
CA PRO A 221 -8.08 15.29 1.48
C PRO A 221 -8.38 16.65 0.84
N THR A 222 -9.33 16.73 -0.09
CA THR A 222 -9.74 17.96 -0.76
C THR A 222 -10.95 18.62 -0.12
N GLY A 223 -11.39 18.12 1.02
CA GLY A 223 -12.57 18.61 1.71
C GLY A 223 -13.88 18.14 1.08
N GLY A 224 -14.99 18.64 1.61
CA GLY A 224 -16.32 18.30 1.13
C GLY A 224 -17.39 18.68 2.15
N ILE A 225 -18.63 18.67 1.73
CA ILE A 225 -19.79 18.87 2.60
C ILE A 225 -20.68 17.64 2.51
N ILE A 226 -20.92 16.98 3.64
CA ILE A 226 -21.86 15.86 3.74
C ILE A 226 -23.23 16.45 4.05
N ASN A 227 -24.17 16.29 3.12
CA ASN A 227 -25.54 16.80 3.30
C ASN A 227 -26.43 15.71 3.92
N GLY A 228 -26.59 15.78 5.24
CA GLY A 228 -27.38 14.82 6.01
C GLY A 228 -26.56 13.61 6.49
N LYS A 229 -27.10 12.86 7.47
CA LYS A 229 -26.43 11.69 8.06
C LYS A 229 -27.01 10.35 7.57
N ALA A 230 -28.14 10.35 6.86
CA ALA A 230 -28.86 9.13 6.48
C ALA A 230 -28.00 8.20 5.61
N GLY A 231 -27.28 8.73 4.62
CA GLY A 231 -26.41 7.94 3.75
C GLY A 231 -25.11 7.45 4.38
N ALA A 232 -24.80 7.83 5.62
CA ALA A 232 -23.67 7.29 6.38
C ALA A 232 -24.07 6.13 7.29
N ILE A 233 -25.39 5.93 7.48
CA ILE A 233 -25.99 4.89 8.34
C ILE A 233 -26.45 3.69 7.49
N GLU A 234 -26.77 3.89 6.22
CA GLU A 234 -27.08 2.84 5.23
C GLU A 234 -25.82 2.10 4.76
#